data_0b0e04e047559d40ac5b7af0bd8c872d
#
_entry.id   0b0e04e047559d40ac5b7af0bd8c872d
#
_cell.length_a   1.000
_cell.length_b   1.000
_cell.length_c   1.000
_cell.angle_alpha   90.00
_cell.angle_beta   90.00
_cell.angle_gamma   90.00
#
_symmetry.space_group_name_H-M   'P 1'
#
loop_
_entity.id
_entity.type
_entity.pdbx_description
1 polymer ?
#
loop_
_entity_poly.entity_id
_entity_poly.type
_entity_poly.pdbx_seq_one_letter_code
_entity_poly.pdbx_strand_id
1 'polypeptide(L)'
;MYLLFSLIVALAGAVVTAVLAYPAVHPAFSLLFFLGYFVGLLLLLFVVGILAAPFLPKKRVPKKPNRFARFMLVQAYSVGLAFMRIRCRVTGRELLPPRGTSFLLVCNHLSNFDHMLMIVKLRHYPISFISKPENFRIPIIGRYLWNSGFLAIDRSSARNAVTTVNETARRIAECGMCYGVFPEGTRSRTGKLLPFHSGVFHAACRAKSPVLVLHIQGTDRVFRNMPWRNTHVEMEILDRMDSDFVSSHTDGQISDRAYDKMVACVRRHGGEVAERRVTAPETAVRTETTPPEPER
;
A
#
# COMPACT_ATOMS: atom_id res chain seq x y z
N MET A 1 13.54 7.25 7.73
CA MET A 1 14.35 7.02 8.95
C MET A 1 15.75 6.52 8.60
N TYR A 2 15.89 5.35 7.95
CA TYR A 2 17.21 4.79 7.58
C TYR A 2 18.05 5.75 6.71
N LEU A 3 17.46 6.33 5.66
CA LEU A 3 18.16 7.31 4.81
C LEU A 3 18.73 8.50 5.61
N LEU A 4 17.96 9.04 6.56
CA LEU A 4 18.44 10.13 7.41
C LEU A 4 19.54 9.65 8.36
N PHE A 5 19.37 8.47 8.94
CA PHE A 5 20.41 7.84 9.77
C PHE A 5 21.69 7.60 8.96
N SER A 6 21.59 7.01 7.77
CA SER A 6 22.73 6.78 6.88
C SER A 6 23.43 8.09 6.50
N LEU A 7 22.68 9.15 6.27
CA LEU A 7 23.22 10.46 5.96
C LEU A 7 24.03 11.05 7.14
N ILE A 8 23.47 10.95 8.35
CA ILE A 8 24.12 11.45 9.57
C ILE A 8 25.41 10.65 9.87
N VAL A 9 25.33 9.31 9.81
CA VAL A 9 26.49 8.45 10.07
C VAL A 9 27.58 8.65 9.00
N ALA A 10 27.19 8.80 7.73
CA ALA A 10 28.15 9.06 6.65
C ALA A 10 28.84 10.43 6.83
N LEU A 11 28.09 11.45 7.25
CA LEU A 11 28.66 12.78 7.53
C LEU A 11 29.63 12.71 8.70
N ALA A 12 29.23 12.08 9.82
CA ALA A 12 30.10 11.91 10.98
C ALA A 12 31.37 11.12 10.62
N GLY A 13 31.23 10.01 9.89
CA GLY A 13 32.38 9.21 9.43
C GLY A 13 33.33 10.01 8.53
N ALA A 14 32.78 10.80 7.60
CA ALA A 14 33.60 11.66 6.72
C ALA A 14 34.38 12.73 7.50
N VAL A 15 33.71 13.38 8.47
CA VAL A 15 34.35 14.38 9.35
C VAL A 15 35.47 13.74 10.19
N VAL A 16 35.19 12.60 10.85
CA VAL A 16 36.21 11.89 11.64
C VAL A 16 37.41 11.48 10.77
N THR A 17 37.16 10.92 9.58
CA THR A 17 38.24 10.53 8.69
C THR A 17 39.07 11.74 8.21
N ALA A 18 38.38 12.85 7.88
CA ALA A 18 39.09 14.08 7.48
C ALA A 18 39.94 14.65 8.61
N VAL A 19 39.48 14.61 9.85
CA VAL A 19 40.23 15.08 11.02
C VAL A 19 41.43 14.17 11.33
N LEU A 20 41.22 12.85 11.33
CA LEU A 20 42.27 11.88 11.65
C LEU A 20 43.32 11.75 10.57
N ALA A 21 42.96 11.98 9.30
CA ALA A 21 43.88 11.90 8.16
C ALA A 21 44.58 13.24 7.86
N TYR A 22 44.23 14.31 8.55
CA TYR A 22 44.91 15.62 8.36
C TYR A 22 46.29 15.62 9.04
N PRO A 23 47.35 16.15 8.39
CA PRO A 23 47.42 16.83 7.06
C PRO A 23 47.64 15.90 5.87
N ALA A 24 47.72 14.57 6.06
CA ALA A 24 48.07 13.61 5.02
C ALA A 24 47.07 13.56 3.85
N VAL A 25 45.81 13.90 4.12
CA VAL A 25 44.74 13.88 3.12
C VAL A 25 44.13 15.27 2.97
N HIS A 26 44.09 15.76 1.73
CA HIS A 26 43.49 17.08 1.46
C HIS A 26 41.99 17.10 1.79
N PRO A 27 41.46 18.16 2.45
CA PRO A 27 40.07 18.27 2.84
C PRO A 27 39.03 18.05 1.71
N ALA A 28 39.43 18.31 0.46
CA ALA A 28 38.55 18.04 -0.70
C ALA A 28 38.10 16.57 -0.82
N PHE A 29 38.84 15.61 -0.24
CA PHE A 29 38.48 14.20 -0.22
C PHE A 29 37.37 13.89 0.77
N SER A 30 37.00 14.80 1.69
CA SER A 30 35.92 14.61 2.63
C SER A 30 34.58 14.31 1.96
N LEU A 31 34.31 14.92 0.79
CA LEU A 31 33.12 14.61 0.00
C LEU A 31 33.14 13.17 -0.53
N LEU A 32 34.33 12.68 -0.95
CA LEU A 32 34.49 11.31 -1.44
C LEU A 32 34.27 10.30 -0.29
N PHE A 33 34.83 10.56 0.89
CA PHE A 33 34.58 9.74 2.08
C PHE A 33 33.10 9.72 2.49
N PHE A 34 32.44 10.90 2.50
CA PHE A 34 31.00 10.99 2.77
C PHE A 34 30.20 10.13 1.79
N LEU A 35 30.47 10.26 0.49
CA LEU A 35 29.78 9.48 -0.54
C LEU A 35 30.03 7.98 -0.37
N GLY A 36 31.29 7.58 -0.10
CA GLY A 36 31.65 6.19 0.15
C GLY A 36 30.91 5.58 1.35
N TYR A 37 30.91 6.26 2.49
CA TYR A 37 30.16 5.82 3.67
C TYR A 37 28.65 5.75 3.42
N PHE A 38 28.08 6.75 2.74
CA PHE A 38 26.66 6.79 2.45
C PHE A 38 26.24 5.62 1.53
N VAL A 39 26.97 5.42 0.43
CA VAL A 39 26.73 4.30 -0.50
C VAL A 39 26.97 2.98 0.20
N GLY A 40 28.04 2.85 0.99
CA GLY A 40 28.34 1.64 1.77
C GLY A 40 27.20 1.26 2.74
N LEU A 41 26.61 2.23 3.43
CA LEU A 41 25.48 1.99 4.31
C LEU A 41 24.20 1.58 3.56
N LEU A 42 23.96 2.13 2.37
CA LEU A 42 22.85 1.71 1.52
C LEU A 42 23.05 0.28 1.00
N LEU A 43 24.28 -0.05 0.57
CA LEU A 43 24.64 -1.41 0.15
C LEU A 43 24.53 -2.40 1.31
N LEU A 44 24.96 -2.02 2.51
CA LEU A 44 24.84 -2.85 3.71
C LEU A 44 23.36 -3.19 4.00
N LEU A 45 22.45 -2.23 3.89
CA LEU A 45 21.01 -2.48 4.03
C LEU A 45 20.53 -3.53 3.03
N PHE A 46 20.96 -3.39 1.78
CA PHE A 46 20.60 -4.30 0.69
C PHE A 46 21.16 -5.72 0.93
N VAL A 47 22.45 -5.82 1.30
CA VAL A 47 23.10 -7.10 1.62
C VAL A 47 22.43 -7.77 2.81
N VAL A 48 22.17 -7.05 3.90
CA VAL A 48 21.44 -7.58 5.08
C VAL A 48 20.07 -8.09 4.67
N GLY A 49 19.36 -7.36 3.80
CA GLY A 49 18.07 -7.80 3.26
C GLY A 49 18.17 -9.11 2.48
N ILE A 50 19.17 -9.26 1.62
CA ILE A 50 19.39 -10.49 0.85
C ILE A 50 19.72 -11.66 1.78
N LEU A 51 20.69 -11.47 2.68
CA LEU A 51 21.19 -12.52 3.57
C LEU A 51 20.14 -12.96 4.60
N ALA A 52 19.29 -12.05 5.07
CA ALA A 52 18.21 -12.37 5.99
C ALA A 52 17.00 -13.05 5.34
N ALA A 53 16.79 -12.86 4.04
CA ALA A 53 15.64 -13.42 3.34
C ALA A 53 15.49 -14.95 3.50
N PRO A 54 16.54 -15.79 3.42
CA PRO A 54 16.44 -17.24 3.60
C PRO A 54 15.86 -17.67 4.94
N PHE A 55 16.07 -16.87 5.99
CA PHE A 55 15.58 -17.14 7.34
C PHE A 55 14.12 -16.74 7.58
N LEU A 56 13.52 -16.00 6.64
CA LEU A 56 12.11 -15.66 6.71
C LEU A 56 11.25 -16.84 6.22
N PRO A 57 10.14 -17.21 6.90
CA PRO A 57 9.23 -18.26 6.49
C PRO A 57 8.72 -18.06 5.05
N LYS A 58 8.62 -19.18 4.31
CA LYS A 58 8.03 -19.18 2.95
C LYS A 58 6.53 -19.48 3.02
N LYS A 59 5.77 -18.82 2.16
CA LYS A 59 4.34 -19.15 1.86
C LYS A 59 3.41 -19.15 3.08
N ARG A 60 3.80 -18.55 4.20
CA ARG A 60 2.96 -18.46 5.39
C ARG A 60 2.87 -17.00 5.83
N VAL A 61 1.68 -16.47 5.80
CA VAL A 61 1.42 -15.11 6.33
C VAL A 61 1.29 -15.22 7.85
N PRO A 62 2.18 -14.60 8.63
CA PRO A 62 2.13 -14.68 10.08
C PRO A 62 0.89 -13.99 10.63
N LYS A 63 0.42 -14.38 11.83
CA LYS A 63 -0.71 -13.71 12.50
C LYS A 63 -0.42 -12.21 12.68
N LYS A 64 0.79 -11.87 13.13
CA LYS A 64 1.28 -10.47 13.19
C LYS A 64 2.44 -10.31 12.23
N PRO A 65 2.60 -9.12 11.59
CA PRO A 65 3.74 -8.87 10.71
C PRO A 65 5.05 -9.07 11.45
N ASN A 66 6.00 -9.71 10.79
CA ASN A 66 7.36 -9.79 11.29
C ASN A 66 7.96 -8.37 11.32
N ARG A 67 8.38 -7.90 12.49
CA ARG A 67 8.89 -6.53 12.68
C ARG A 67 10.12 -6.23 11.82
N PHE A 68 11.03 -7.20 11.72
CA PHE A 68 12.22 -7.06 10.88
C PHE A 68 11.86 -6.99 9.40
N ALA A 69 11.04 -7.93 8.90
CA ALA A 69 10.62 -7.94 7.50
C ALA A 69 9.90 -6.63 7.12
N ARG A 70 9.01 -6.16 8.00
CA ARG A 70 8.32 -4.88 7.78
C ARG A 70 9.27 -3.69 7.80
N PHE A 71 10.23 -3.66 8.74
CA PHE A 71 11.26 -2.62 8.78
C PHE A 71 12.04 -2.59 7.47
N MET A 72 12.56 -3.74 7.01
CA MET A 72 13.30 -3.85 5.77
C MET A 72 12.48 -3.41 4.56
N LEU A 73 11.21 -3.82 4.49
CA LEU A 73 10.29 -3.41 3.42
C LEU A 73 10.09 -1.88 3.38
N VAL A 74 9.84 -1.26 4.55
CA VAL A 74 9.68 0.21 4.65
C VAL A 74 10.96 0.93 4.25
N GLN A 75 12.14 0.43 4.64
CA GLN A 75 13.41 1.05 4.25
C GLN A 75 13.67 0.89 2.74
N ALA A 76 13.48 -0.32 2.19
CA ALA A 76 13.62 -0.58 0.76
C ALA A 76 12.68 0.33 -0.07
N TYR A 77 11.42 0.45 0.34
CA TYR A 77 10.49 1.36 -0.32
C TYR A 77 10.91 2.83 -0.17
N SER A 78 11.39 3.24 1.01
CA SER A 78 11.86 4.62 1.23
C SER A 78 13.05 4.96 0.34
N VAL A 79 14.01 4.04 0.20
CA VAL A 79 15.17 4.20 -0.69
C VAL A 79 14.69 4.24 -2.15
N GLY A 80 13.84 3.30 -2.56
CA GLY A 80 13.29 3.25 -3.92
C GLY A 80 12.53 4.53 -4.30
N LEU A 81 11.65 5.03 -3.41
CA LEU A 81 10.90 6.26 -3.64
C LEU A 81 11.81 7.49 -3.72
N ALA A 82 12.88 7.54 -2.91
CA ALA A 82 13.88 8.61 -2.97
C ALA A 82 14.69 8.56 -4.27
N PHE A 83 15.11 7.36 -4.69
CA PHE A 83 15.80 7.15 -5.97
C PHE A 83 14.93 7.56 -7.16
N MET A 84 13.64 7.25 -7.13
CA MET A 84 12.65 7.68 -8.11
C MET A 84 12.29 9.17 -8.00
N ARG A 85 12.95 9.91 -7.09
CA ARG A 85 12.77 11.36 -6.87
C ARG A 85 11.32 11.75 -6.59
N ILE A 86 10.57 10.89 -5.88
CA ILE A 86 9.18 11.13 -5.52
C ILE A 86 9.11 12.02 -4.28
N ARG A 87 8.45 13.17 -4.43
CA ARG A 87 8.14 14.08 -3.33
C ARG A 87 6.65 14.02 -3.05
N CYS A 88 6.29 13.47 -1.89
CA CYS A 88 4.89 13.23 -1.52
C CYS A 88 4.49 14.12 -0.35
N ARG A 89 3.44 14.93 -0.57
CA ARG A 89 2.72 15.69 0.46
C ARG A 89 1.53 14.87 0.94
N VAL A 90 1.25 14.90 2.24
CA VAL A 90 0.09 14.21 2.84
C VAL A 90 -0.74 15.24 3.60
N THR A 91 -2.02 15.34 3.27
CA THR A 91 -3.02 16.23 3.90
C THR A 91 -4.15 15.42 4.53
N GLY A 92 -4.98 16.02 5.37
CA GLY A 92 -6.08 15.33 6.06
C GLY A 92 -5.63 14.42 7.20
N ARG A 93 -4.44 14.66 7.78
CA ARG A 93 -3.85 13.78 8.81
C ARG A 93 -4.65 13.73 10.10
N GLU A 94 -5.46 14.73 10.37
CA GLU A 94 -6.39 14.83 11.49
C GLU A 94 -7.47 13.75 11.48
N LEU A 95 -7.77 13.20 10.28
CA LEU A 95 -8.72 12.10 10.10
C LEU A 95 -8.10 10.72 10.40
N LEU A 96 -6.78 10.63 10.61
CA LEU A 96 -6.14 9.37 10.93
C LEU A 96 -6.67 8.81 12.26
N PRO A 97 -7.01 7.50 12.31
CA PRO A 97 -7.39 6.87 13.56
C PRO A 97 -6.27 6.93 14.61
N PRO A 98 -6.58 6.83 15.91
CA PRO A 98 -5.57 6.68 16.95
C PRO A 98 -4.60 5.54 16.64
N ARG A 99 -3.34 5.66 17.09
CA ARG A 99 -2.35 4.58 16.91
C ARG A 99 -2.82 3.31 17.60
N GLY A 100 -2.66 2.18 16.93
CA GLY A 100 -3.12 0.88 17.42
C GLY A 100 -4.52 0.50 16.92
N THR A 101 -5.26 1.43 16.31
CA THR A 101 -6.53 1.12 15.65
C THR A 101 -6.28 0.39 14.33
N SER A 102 -6.97 -0.73 14.13
CA SER A 102 -7.02 -1.44 12.85
C SER A 102 -8.10 -0.85 11.96
N PHE A 103 -7.87 -0.77 10.66
CA PHE A 103 -8.83 -0.20 9.71
C PHE A 103 -8.63 -0.75 8.29
N LEU A 104 -9.65 -0.57 7.47
CA LEU A 104 -9.57 -0.74 6.02
C LEU A 104 -9.20 0.60 5.37
N LEU A 105 -8.10 0.66 4.63
CA LEU A 105 -7.68 1.83 3.86
C LEU A 105 -8.14 1.66 2.40
N VAL A 106 -8.93 2.57 1.92
CA VAL A 106 -9.48 2.59 0.56
C VAL A 106 -8.81 3.71 -0.23
N CYS A 107 -8.26 3.40 -1.40
CA CYS A 107 -7.55 4.36 -2.24
C CYS A 107 -7.82 4.10 -3.73
N ASN A 108 -7.82 5.14 -4.57
CA ASN A 108 -7.75 4.99 -6.01
C ASN A 108 -6.40 4.40 -6.44
N HIS A 109 -6.30 3.85 -7.66
CA HIS A 109 -5.11 3.12 -8.10
C HIS A 109 -4.57 3.64 -9.43
N LEU A 110 -3.43 4.32 -9.40
CA LEU A 110 -2.76 4.89 -10.58
C LEU A 110 -1.49 4.12 -10.96
N SER A 111 -0.71 3.68 -9.96
CA SER A 111 0.58 3.04 -10.23
C SER A 111 1.02 2.06 -9.14
N ASN A 112 2.11 1.32 -9.42
CA ASN A 112 2.72 0.44 -8.43
C ASN A 112 3.36 1.20 -7.26
N PHE A 113 3.55 2.52 -7.36
CA PHE A 113 4.11 3.33 -6.29
C PHE A 113 3.07 3.70 -5.21
N ASP A 114 1.77 3.55 -5.49
CA ASP A 114 0.69 3.95 -4.58
C ASP A 114 0.81 3.25 -3.23
N HIS A 115 0.85 1.91 -3.23
CA HIS A 115 0.98 1.14 -1.98
C HIS A 115 2.31 1.37 -1.27
N MET A 116 3.40 1.60 -2.01
CA MET A 116 4.71 1.90 -1.42
C MET A 116 4.67 3.22 -0.65
N LEU A 117 4.06 4.25 -1.24
CA LEU A 117 3.88 5.56 -0.60
C LEU A 117 3.02 5.47 0.65
N MET A 118 1.89 4.76 0.58
CA MET A 118 1.00 4.58 1.75
C MET A 118 1.73 3.87 2.89
N ILE A 119 2.49 2.80 2.62
CA ILE A 119 3.28 2.07 3.62
C ILE A 119 4.36 2.97 4.26
N VAL A 120 5.05 3.78 3.46
CA VAL A 120 6.12 4.66 3.94
C VAL A 120 5.57 5.87 4.70
N LYS A 121 4.54 6.52 4.16
CA LYS A 121 3.98 7.76 4.74
C LYS A 121 3.11 7.51 5.97
N LEU A 122 2.46 6.34 6.03
CA LEU A 122 1.62 5.88 7.14
C LEU A 122 2.30 4.74 7.94
N ARG A 123 3.63 4.72 8.01
CA ARG A 123 4.45 3.65 8.61
C ARG A 123 4.13 3.31 10.06
N HIS A 124 3.44 4.20 10.78
CA HIS A 124 3.02 3.97 12.17
C HIS A 124 1.86 2.98 12.30
N TYR A 125 1.17 2.71 11.18
CA TYR A 125 0.13 1.68 11.09
C TYR A 125 0.68 0.44 10.38
N PRO A 126 0.33 -0.77 10.82
CA PRO A 126 0.76 -2.01 10.17
C PRO A 126 -0.06 -2.28 8.89
N ILE A 127 0.02 -1.35 7.92
CA ILE A 127 -0.71 -1.44 6.66
C ILE A 127 -0.06 -2.50 5.77
N SER A 128 -0.86 -3.42 5.27
CA SER A 128 -0.50 -4.39 4.23
C SER A 128 -1.51 -4.31 3.09
N PHE A 129 -1.22 -4.95 1.98
CA PHE A 129 -2.05 -4.91 0.78
C PHE A 129 -2.37 -6.31 0.28
N ILE A 130 -3.45 -6.38 -0.49
CA ILE A 130 -3.78 -7.56 -1.29
C ILE A 130 -3.05 -7.42 -2.62
N SER A 131 -2.26 -8.43 -2.99
CA SER A 131 -1.37 -8.40 -4.15
C SER A 131 -1.56 -9.62 -5.05
N LYS A 132 -1.09 -9.54 -6.30
CA LYS A 132 -1.12 -10.66 -7.23
C LYS A 132 -0.20 -11.79 -6.77
N PRO A 133 -0.54 -13.08 -7.02
CA PRO A 133 0.28 -14.22 -6.64
C PRO A 133 1.71 -14.19 -7.20
N GLU A 134 1.89 -13.61 -8.41
CA GLU A 134 3.18 -13.51 -9.08
C GLU A 134 4.19 -12.70 -8.26
N ASN A 135 3.75 -11.65 -7.55
CA ASN A 135 4.62 -10.82 -6.74
C ASN A 135 5.29 -11.61 -5.59
N PHE A 136 4.63 -12.65 -5.10
CA PHE A 136 5.15 -13.52 -4.05
C PHE A 136 6.15 -14.57 -4.56
N ARG A 137 6.23 -14.76 -5.89
CA ARG A 137 7.21 -15.65 -6.54
C ARG A 137 8.55 -14.94 -6.79
N ILE A 138 8.58 -13.60 -6.73
CA ILE A 138 9.81 -12.82 -6.90
C ILE A 138 10.78 -13.21 -5.79
N PRO A 139 12.01 -13.68 -6.13
CA PRO A 139 13.02 -14.04 -5.15
C PRO A 139 13.24 -12.91 -4.14
N ILE A 140 13.48 -13.23 -2.88
CA ILE A 140 13.69 -12.29 -1.78
C ILE A 140 12.45 -11.46 -1.49
N ILE A 141 11.94 -10.65 -2.45
CA ILE A 141 10.79 -9.75 -2.29
C ILE A 141 9.56 -10.50 -1.79
N GLY A 142 9.23 -11.64 -2.41
CA GLY A 142 8.06 -12.43 -2.03
C GLY A 142 8.07 -12.86 -0.57
N ARG A 143 9.25 -13.17 0.00
CA ARG A 143 9.37 -13.50 1.43
C ARG A 143 9.08 -12.30 2.32
N TYR A 144 9.56 -11.11 1.94
CA TYR A 144 9.27 -9.88 2.66
C TYR A 144 7.80 -9.50 2.59
N LEU A 145 7.14 -9.69 1.45
CA LEU A 145 5.70 -9.47 1.31
C LEU A 145 4.91 -10.39 2.24
N TRP A 146 5.17 -11.74 2.19
CA TRP A 146 4.51 -12.69 3.08
C TRP A 146 4.68 -12.31 4.56
N ASN A 147 5.91 -12.04 4.98
CA ASN A 147 6.23 -11.75 6.38
C ASN A 147 5.79 -10.36 6.83
N SER A 148 5.52 -9.44 5.90
CA SER A 148 4.91 -8.13 6.18
C SER A 148 3.39 -8.17 6.21
N GLY A 149 2.76 -9.35 6.00
CA GLY A 149 1.32 -9.54 6.14
C GLY A 149 0.53 -9.35 4.84
N PHE A 150 1.18 -9.24 3.68
CA PHE A 150 0.48 -9.15 2.40
C PHE A 150 -0.30 -10.44 2.12
N LEU A 151 -1.47 -10.31 1.48
CA LEU A 151 -2.30 -11.43 1.04
C LEU A 151 -2.25 -11.57 -0.47
N ALA A 152 -2.13 -12.81 -0.94
CA ALA A 152 -2.27 -13.11 -2.36
C ALA A 152 -3.75 -13.26 -2.72
N ILE A 153 -4.17 -12.64 -3.84
CA ILE A 153 -5.50 -12.81 -4.39
C ILE A 153 -5.40 -13.33 -5.82
N ASP A 154 -5.99 -14.46 -6.05
CA ASP A 154 -6.25 -14.95 -7.39
C ASP A 154 -7.62 -14.43 -7.85
N ARG A 155 -7.59 -13.48 -8.79
CA ARG A 155 -8.80 -12.81 -9.32
C ARG A 155 -9.51 -13.64 -10.40
N SER A 156 -8.94 -14.75 -10.82
CA SER A 156 -9.56 -15.65 -11.80
C SER A 156 -10.73 -16.43 -11.21
N SER A 157 -10.84 -16.48 -9.86
CA SER A 157 -11.86 -17.21 -9.13
C SER A 157 -12.59 -16.30 -8.13
N ALA A 158 -13.90 -16.13 -8.31
CA ALA A 158 -14.75 -15.39 -7.37
C ALA A 158 -14.68 -16.01 -5.96
N ARG A 159 -14.59 -17.33 -5.84
CA ARG A 159 -14.45 -18.04 -4.56
C ARG A 159 -13.15 -17.64 -3.83
N ASN A 160 -12.04 -17.54 -4.56
CA ASN A 160 -10.76 -17.11 -3.99
C ASN A 160 -10.79 -15.65 -3.55
N ALA A 161 -11.50 -14.78 -4.29
CA ALA A 161 -11.70 -13.40 -3.91
C ALA A 161 -12.44 -13.28 -2.57
N VAL A 162 -13.55 -14.00 -2.40
CA VAL A 162 -14.32 -14.05 -1.14
C VAL A 162 -13.46 -14.56 0.01
N THR A 163 -12.69 -15.61 -0.20
CA THR A 163 -11.78 -16.17 0.82
C THR A 163 -10.75 -15.12 1.26
N THR A 164 -10.18 -14.36 0.31
CA THR A 164 -9.20 -13.31 0.62
C THR A 164 -9.83 -12.14 1.39
N VAL A 165 -11.05 -11.72 1.02
CA VAL A 165 -11.81 -10.68 1.74
C VAL A 165 -12.09 -11.12 3.17
N ASN A 166 -12.53 -12.37 3.38
CA ASN A 166 -12.77 -12.94 4.69
C ASN A 166 -11.49 -13.03 5.55
N GLU A 167 -10.37 -13.42 4.97
CA GLU A 167 -9.08 -13.45 5.68
C GLU A 167 -8.61 -12.03 6.01
N THR A 168 -8.88 -11.04 5.13
CA THR A 168 -8.62 -9.63 5.40
C THR A 168 -9.42 -9.15 6.61
N ALA A 169 -10.72 -9.46 6.65
CA ALA A 169 -11.60 -9.13 7.78
C ALA A 169 -11.07 -9.72 9.09
N ARG A 170 -10.76 -11.02 9.09
CA ARG A 170 -10.21 -11.70 10.26
C ARG A 170 -8.92 -11.04 10.76
N ARG A 171 -8.02 -10.65 9.85
CA ARG A 171 -6.74 -10.03 10.23
C ARG A 171 -6.92 -8.62 10.78
N ILE A 172 -7.86 -7.86 10.25
CA ILE A 172 -8.21 -6.55 10.82
C ILE A 172 -8.75 -6.73 12.24
N ALA A 173 -9.71 -7.64 12.44
CA ALA A 173 -10.37 -7.85 13.72
C ALA A 173 -9.46 -8.47 14.80
N GLU A 174 -8.69 -9.52 14.43
CA GLU A 174 -8.01 -10.37 15.42
C GLU A 174 -6.50 -10.10 15.51
N CYS A 175 -5.87 -9.58 14.45
CA CYS A 175 -4.41 -9.48 14.38
C CYS A 175 -3.87 -8.05 14.50
N GLY A 176 -4.75 -7.05 14.66
CA GLY A 176 -4.34 -5.64 14.77
C GLY A 176 -3.74 -5.08 13.48
N MET A 177 -4.13 -5.65 12.32
CA MET A 177 -3.61 -5.25 11.00
C MET A 177 -4.50 -4.17 10.36
N CYS A 178 -3.88 -3.33 9.54
CA CYS A 178 -4.59 -2.47 8.60
C CYS A 178 -4.39 -3.02 7.19
N TYR A 179 -5.43 -2.97 6.37
CA TYR A 179 -5.32 -3.41 4.97
C TYR A 179 -5.69 -2.29 4.03
N GLY A 180 -4.79 -2.05 3.04
CA GLY A 180 -5.06 -1.18 1.91
C GLY A 180 -5.69 -1.97 0.76
N VAL A 181 -6.74 -1.40 0.19
CA VAL A 181 -7.45 -1.95 -0.98
C VAL A 181 -7.65 -0.86 -2.03
N PHE A 182 -7.66 -1.30 -3.27
CA PHE A 182 -7.97 -0.47 -4.42
C PHE A 182 -9.32 -0.93 -4.98
N PRO A 183 -10.43 -0.27 -4.64
CA PRO A 183 -11.77 -0.76 -4.98
C PRO A 183 -12.06 -0.72 -6.48
N GLU A 184 -11.26 -0.01 -7.27
CA GLU A 184 -11.29 -0.02 -8.73
C GLU A 184 -10.94 -1.39 -9.35
N GLY A 185 -10.31 -2.28 -8.58
CA GLY A 185 -9.90 -3.62 -9.03
C GLY A 185 -8.75 -3.64 -10.03
N THR A 186 -8.44 -2.54 -10.67
CA THR A 186 -7.34 -2.37 -11.63
C THR A 186 -6.74 -0.97 -11.54
N ARG A 187 -5.58 -0.76 -12.18
CA ARG A 187 -4.99 0.57 -12.28
C ARG A 187 -5.69 1.38 -13.36
N SER A 188 -6.02 2.63 -13.07
CA SER A 188 -6.45 3.57 -14.09
C SER A 188 -5.27 3.94 -14.99
N ARG A 189 -5.37 3.58 -16.28
CA ARG A 189 -4.36 3.92 -17.28
C ARG A 189 -4.57 5.31 -17.89
N THR A 190 -5.78 5.83 -17.75
CA THR A 190 -6.19 7.13 -18.29
C THR A 190 -6.10 8.25 -17.27
N GLY A 191 -5.82 7.92 -16.00
CA GLY A 191 -5.86 8.86 -14.88
C GLY A 191 -7.28 9.17 -14.37
N LYS A 192 -8.33 8.66 -15.02
CA LYS A 192 -9.73 8.84 -14.57
C LYS A 192 -10.02 7.94 -13.38
N LEU A 193 -10.81 8.41 -12.44
CA LEU A 193 -11.33 7.57 -11.35
C LEU A 193 -12.27 6.51 -11.92
N LEU A 194 -12.00 5.23 -11.63
CA LEU A 194 -12.84 4.13 -12.08
C LEU A 194 -13.95 3.83 -11.05
N PRO A 195 -15.06 3.17 -11.46
CA PRO A 195 -16.09 2.71 -10.55
C PRO A 195 -15.55 1.78 -9.47
N PHE A 196 -16.16 1.83 -8.28
CA PHE A 196 -15.77 0.99 -7.16
C PHE A 196 -16.55 -0.32 -7.14
N HIS A 197 -15.87 -1.40 -6.80
CA HIS A 197 -16.46 -2.69 -6.48
C HIS A 197 -16.76 -2.72 -4.97
N SER A 198 -18.03 -2.83 -4.60
CA SER A 198 -18.48 -2.81 -3.21
C SER A 198 -17.99 -4.00 -2.37
N GLY A 199 -17.76 -5.16 -2.99
CA GLY A 199 -17.38 -6.39 -2.31
C GLY A 199 -16.08 -6.30 -1.47
N VAL A 200 -15.17 -5.35 -1.75
CA VAL A 200 -13.96 -5.17 -0.94
C VAL A 200 -14.27 -4.55 0.43
N PHE A 201 -15.38 -3.81 0.56
CA PHE A 201 -15.81 -3.18 1.80
C PHE A 201 -16.38 -4.21 2.80
N HIS A 202 -16.80 -5.39 2.31
CA HIS A 202 -17.20 -6.50 3.15
C HIS A 202 -16.17 -6.85 4.23
N ALA A 203 -14.89 -6.64 3.95
CA ALA A 203 -13.83 -6.85 4.94
C ALA A 203 -13.99 -5.94 6.16
N ALA A 204 -14.34 -4.66 5.96
CA ALA A 204 -14.55 -3.72 7.05
C ALA A 204 -15.86 -3.99 7.80
N CYS A 205 -16.97 -4.26 7.09
CA CYS A 205 -18.25 -4.62 7.70
C CYS A 205 -18.12 -5.85 8.59
N ARG A 206 -17.50 -6.92 8.08
CA ARG A 206 -17.29 -8.14 8.85
C ARG A 206 -16.36 -7.95 10.05
N ALA A 207 -15.33 -7.11 9.90
CA ALA A 207 -14.39 -6.80 10.98
C ALA A 207 -14.94 -5.75 11.95
N LYS A 208 -16.08 -5.10 11.65
CA LYS A 208 -16.61 -3.94 12.37
C LYS A 208 -15.55 -2.88 12.62
N SER A 209 -14.74 -2.60 11.59
CA SER A 209 -13.57 -1.74 11.68
C SER A 209 -13.78 -0.45 10.89
N PRO A 210 -13.12 0.66 11.29
CA PRO A 210 -13.16 1.90 10.54
C PRO A 210 -12.71 1.73 9.09
N VAL A 211 -13.27 2.57 8.21
CA VAL A 211 -12.81 2.73 6.82
C VAL A 211 -12.19 4.10 6.66
N LEU A 212 -10.96 4.15 6.18
CA LEU A 212 -10.23 5.37 5.88
C LEU A 212 -10.18 5.56 4.35
N VAL A 213 -10.71 6.67 3.85
CA VAL A 213 -10.73 6.99 2.42
C VAL A 213 -9.57 7.92 2.10
N LEU A 214 -8.72 7.54 1.15
CA LEU A 214 -7.53 8.27 0.74
C LEU A 214 -7.50 8.43 -0.77
N HIS A 215 -7.24 9.63 -1.26
CA HIS A 215 -6.97 9.92 -2.66
C HIS A 215 -5.47 10.08 -2.88
N ILE A 216 -4.97 9.54 -3.99
CA ILE A 216 -3.59 9.72 -4.44
C ILE A 216 -3.56 10.22 -5.88
N GLN A 217 -2.68 11.18 -6.17
CA GLN A 217 -2.47 11.69 -7.54
C GLN A 217 -1.00 11.92 -7.83
N GLY A 218 -0.63 11.83 -9.13
CA GLY A 218 0.71 12.12 -9.62
C GLY A 218 1.64 10.92 -9.71
N THR A 219 1.28 9.75 -9.18
CA THR A 219 2.13 8.54 -9.22
C THR A 219 2.22 7.91 -10.61
N ASP A 220 1.27 8.18 -11.50
CA ASP A 220 1.27 7.80 -12.92
C ASP A 220 2.44 8.41 -13.71
N ARG A 221 2.98 9.53 -13.23
CA ARG A 221 4.05 10.30 -13.89
C ARG A 221 5.46 9.88 -13.53
N VAL A 222 5.64 8.97 -12.54
CA VAL A 222 6.95 8.64 -11.99
C VAL A 222 7.95 8.20 -13.06
N PHE A 223 7.60 7.21 -13.88
CA PHE A 223 8.49 6.72 -14.93
C PHE A 223 8.76 7.74 -16.03
N ARG A 224 7.81 8.63 -16.32
CA ARG A 224 7.99 9.70 -17.31
C ARG A 224 8.94 10.79 -16.82
N ASN A 225 8.95 11.06 -15.51
CA ASN A 225 9.76 12.10 -14.90
C ASN A 225 11.19 11.63 -14.55
N MET A 226 11.36 10.33 -14.30
CA MET A 226 12.67 9.77 -13.95
C MET A 226 13.62 9.73 -15.17
N PRO A 227 14.95 9.94 -14.97
CA PRO A 227 15.62 10.28 -13.72
C PRO A 227 15.76 11.78 -13.46
N TRP A 228 15.34 12.64 -14.42
CA TRP A 228 15.73 14.04 -14.46
C TRP A 228 14.83 14.97 -13.64
N ARG A 229 13.55 14.62 -13.48
CA ARG A 229 12.56 15.49 -12.83
C ARG A 229 12.03 14.87 -11.54
N ASN A 230 11.74 15.72 -10.53
CA ASN A 230 10.98 15.29 -9.36
C ASN A 230 9.54 14.99 -9.75
N THR A 231 8.97 13.93 -9.17
CA THR A 231 7.54 13.67 -9.26
C THR A 231 6.86 14.14 -7.98
N HIS A 232 6.00 15.11 -8.11
CA HIS A 232 5.16 15.59 -7.00
C HIS A 232 3.93 14.72 -6.91
N VAL A 233 3.75 14.10 -5.76
CA VAL A 233 2.60 13.25 -5.43
C VAL A 233 1.85 13.88 -4.27
N GLU A 234 0.54 13.91 -4.37
CA GLU A 234 -0.34 14.32 -3.30
C GLU A 234 -1.14 13.12 -2.81
N MET A 235 -1.17 12.95 -1.49
CA MET A 235 -1.99 12.00 -0.78
C MET A 235 -2.92 12.78 0.13
N GLU A 236 -4.22 12.67 -0.08
CA GLU A 236 -5.22 13.35 0.73
C GLU A 236 -6.14 12.34 1.41
N ILE A 237 -6.22 12.41 2.73
CA ILE A 237 -7.17 11.63 3.51
C ILE A 237 -8.49 12.40 3.46
N LEU A 238 -9.53 11.79 2.91
CA LEU A 238 -10.79 12.45 2.56
C LEU A 238 -11.89 12.26 3.60
N ASP A 239 -11.92 11.07 4.20
CA ASP A 239 -12.96 10.71 5.16
C ASP A 239 -12.51 9.56 6.05
N ARG A 240 -13.07 9.50 7.25
CA ARG A 240 -13.00 8.37 8.16
C ARG A 240 -14.41 7.97 8.56
N MET A 241 -14.82 6.79 8.16
CA MET A 241 -16.03 6.15 8.62
C MET A 241 -15.69 5.30 9.84
N ASP A 242 -16.17 5.70 11.01
CA ASP A 242 -15.89 5.00 12.26
C ASP A 242 -16.63 3.66 12.33
N SER A 243 -16.25 2.79 13.28
CA SER A 243 -16.80 1.43 13.45
C SER A 243 -18.33 1.40 13.60
N ASP A 244 -18.91 2.39 14.27
CA ASP A 244 -20.37 2.47 14.48
C ASP A 244 -21.10 2.73 13.14
N PHE A 245 -20.55 3.64 12.33
CA PHE A 245 -21.07 3.88 10.99
C PHE A 245 -20.97 2.62 10.13
N VAL A 246 -19.80 1.97 10.11
CA VAL A 246 -19.56 0.76 9.32
C VAL A 246 -20.48 -0.39 9.75
N SER A 247 -20.77 -0.50 11.06
CA SER A 247 -21.62 -1.57 11.60
C SER A 247 -23.11 -1.38 11.29
N SER A 248 -23.54 -0.14 11.02
CA SER A 248 -24.94 0.21 10.74
C SER A 248 -25.27 0.35 9.24
N HIS A 249 -24.28 0.20 8.35
CA HIS A 249 -24.46 0.39 6.91
C HIS A 249 -24.01 -0.85 6.13
N THR A 250 -24.58 -1.02 4.94
CA THR A 250 -24.21 -2.10 4.01
C THR A 250 -22.91 -1.77 3.27
N ASP A 251 -22.25 -2.81 2.72
CA ASP A 251 -21.04 -2.69 1.87
C ASP A 251 -21.26 -1.68 0.73
N GLY A 252 -22.46 -1.69 0.13
CA GLY A 252 -22.84 -0.76 -0.94
C GLY A 252 -22.88 0.69 -0.47
N GLN A 253 -23.54 0.96 0.65
CA GLN A 253 -23.64 2.32 1.22
C GLN A 253 -22.26 2.88 1.63
N ILE A 254 -21.40 2.04 2.21
CA ILE A 254 -20.02 2.43 2.55
C ILE A 254 -19.22 2.71 1.29
N SER A 255 -19.38 1.87 0.26
CA SER A 255 -18.74 2.05 -1.06
C SER A 255 -19.17 3.35 -1.73
N ASP A 256 -20.47 3.64 -1.72
CA ASP A 256 -21.03 4.85 -2.32
C ASP A 256 -20.52 6.11 -1.62
N ARG A 257 -20.53 6.14 -0.29
CA ARG A 257 -19.95 7.26 0.47
C ARG A 257 -18.46 7.46 0.18
N ALA A 258 -17.68 6.36 0.12
CA ALA A 258 -16.25 6.44 -0.22
C ALA A 258 -16.04 6.96 -1.64
N TYR A 259 -16.85 6.49 -2.60
CA TYR A 259 -16.80 6.91 -3.99
C TYR A 259 -17.15 8.39 -4.15
N ASP A 260 -18.23 8.86 -3.51
CA ASP A 260 -18.67 10.26 -3.58
C ASP A 260 -17.60 11.22 -3.04
N LYS A 261 -16.94 10.87 -1.91
CA LYS A 261 -15.81 11.64 -1.38
C LYS A 261 -14.65 11.69 -2.36
N MET A 262 -14.37 10.56 -3.02
CA MET A 262 -13.31 10.47 -4.02
C MET A 262 -13.65 11.30 -5.27
N VAL A 263 -14.87 11.21 -5.78
CA VAL A 263 -15.36 12.02 -6.93
C VAL A 263 -15.25 13.51 -6.63
N ALA A 264 -15.70 13.94 -5.45
CA ALA A 264 -15.61 15.34 -5.03
C ALA A 264 -14.15 15.83 -5.01
N CYS A 265 -13.22 15.00 -4.51
CA CYS A 265 -11.80 15.31 -4.51
C CYS A 265 -11.22 15.39 -5.92
N VAL A 266 -11.48 14.39 -6.77
CA VAL A 266 -11.00 14.33 -8.15
C VAL A 266 -11.48 15.56 -8.95
N ARG A 267 -12.75 15.93 -8.83
CA ARG A 267 -13.32 17.11 -9.51
C ARG A 267 -12.69 18.41 -9.01
N ARG A 268 -12.45 18.54 -7.70
CA ARG A 268 -11.77 19.70 -7.09
C ARG A 268 -10.36 19.91 -7.67
N HIS A 269 -9.67 18.82 -8.02
CA HIS A 269 -8.35 18.86 -8.66
C HIS A 269 -8.39 18.89 -10.20
N GLY A 270 -9.57 19.09 -10.80
CA GLY A 270 -9.73 19.15 -12.28
C GLY A 270 -9.56 17.79 -12.98
N GLY A 271 -9.64 16.68 -12.22
CA GLY A 271 -9.57 15.33 -12.77
C GLY A 271 -10.90 14.85 -13.32
N GLU A 272 -10.85 13.75 -14.06
CA GLU A 272 -12.01 13.14 -14.70
C GLU A 272 -12.43 11.84 -13.96
N VAL A 273 -13.73 11.58 -14.03
CA VAL A 273 -14.36 10.37 -13.49
C VAL A 273 -14.87 9.54 -14.68
N ALA A 274 -14.60 8.25 -14.67
CA ALA A 274 -15.15 7.33 -15.67
C ALA A 274 -16.67 7.15 -15.44
N GLU A 275 -17.41 6.96 -16.51
CA GLU A 275 -18.84 6.67 -16.41
C GLU A 275 -19.08 5.41 -15.58
N ARG A 276 -19.97 5.53 -14.62
CA ARG A 276 -20.40 4.39 -13.79
C ARG A 276 -21.24 3.49 -14.70
N ARG A 277 -20.71 2.33 -15.11
CA ARG A 277 -21.56 1.31 -15.74
C ARG A 277 -22.60 0.92 -14.70
N VAL A 278 -23.85 1.30 -14.92
CA VAL A 278 -24.98 0.79 -14.16
C VAL A 278 -25.10 -0.68 -14.53
N THR A 279 -24.48 -1.55 -13.74
CA THR A 279 -24.84 -2.97 -13.80
C THR A 279 -26.26 -3.05 -13.29
N ALA A 280 -27.20 -3.37 -14.19
CA ALA A 280 -28.56 -3.69 -13.81
C ALA A 280 -28.54 -4.70 -12.66
N PRO A 281 -29.44 -4.60 -11.68
CA PRO A 281 -29.51 -5.59 -10.62
C PRO A 281 -29.66 -6.95 -11.30
N GLU A 282 -28.79 -7.89 -10.94
CA GLU A 282 -28.86 -9.28 -11.37
C GLU A 282 -30.15 -9.85 -10.78
N THR A 283 -31.24 -9.70 -11.55
CA THR A 283 -32.51 -10.35 -11.27
C THR A 283 -32.23 -11.83 -11.36
N ALA A 284 -32.15 -12.46 -10.19
CA ALA A 284 -32.07 -13.90 -10.07
C ALA A 284 -33.33 -14.48 -10.74
N VAL A 285 -33.20 -14.86 -11.99
CA VAL A 285 -34.16 -15.72 -12.65
C VAL A 285 -34.00 -17.10 -12.01
N ARG A 286 -34.78 -17.32 -10.93
CA ARG A 286 -35.17 -18.67 -10.54
C ARG A 286 -36.08 -19.19 -11.63
N THR A 287 -35.55 -19.86 -12.61
CA THR A 287 -36.32 -20.82 -13.41
C THR A 287 -36.55 -22.03 -12.51
N GLU A 288 -37.73 -22.09 -11.94
CA GLU A 288 -38.32 -23.32 -11.42
C GLU A 288 -38.43 -24.30 -12.61
N THR A 289 -37.51 -25.23 -12.72
CA THR A 289 -37.70 -26.41 -13.57
C THR A 289 -38.59 -27.39 -12.81
N THR A 290 -39.86 -27.39 -13.17
CA THR A 290 -40.81 -28.42 -12.81
C THR A 290 -40.30 -29.75 -13.37
N PRO A 291 -40.21 -30.83 -12.58
CA PRO A 291 -39.86 -32.13 -13.09
C PRO A 291 -40.94 -32.68 -14.02
N PRO A 292 -40.63 -33.39 -15.11
CA PRO A 292 -41.66 -34.02 -15.93
C PRO A 292 -42.35 -35.18 -15.16
N GLU A 293 -43.67 -35.23 -15.30
CA GLU A 293 -44.51 -36.34 -14.82
C GLU A 293 -44.11 -37.65 -15.53
N PRO A 294 -44.18 -38.78 -14.81
CA PRO A 294 -43.91 -40.08 -15.43
C PRO A 294 -45.12 -40.52 -16.25
N GLU A 295 -44.90 -40.71 -17.54
CA GLU A 295 -45.85 -41.39 -18.44
C GLU A 295 -46.09 -42.85 -17.98
N ARG A 296 -47.36 -43.25 -17.96
CA ARG A 296 -47.80 -44.61 -17.71
C ARG A 296 -47.73 -45.48 -18.98
#